data_94720cb6d929f9d0a62606833d652ed5
#
_entry.id   94720cb6d929f9d0a62606833d652ed5
#
_cell.length_a   1.000
_cell.length_b   1.000
_cell.length_c   1.000
_cell.angle_alpha   90.00
_cell.angle_beta   90.00
_cell.angle_gamma   90.00
#
_symmetry.space_group_name_H-M   'P 1'
#
loop_
_entity.id
_entity.type
_entity.pdbx_description
1 polymer ?
#
loop_
_entity_poly.entity_id
_entity_poly.type
_entity_poly.pdbx_seq_one_letter_code
_entity_poly.pdbx_strand_id
1 'polypeptide(L)'
;MDTDALRALITDILHDEGVLGETELGSRWEGGTVILKPGVEGQQSKEIPIDAFFHKIVMVRDKLRVLEAKVNASARLTDAEKVELQQYVTRCYGSLTTFNILFANKSDHFSTK
;
A
#
# COMPACT_ATOMS: atom_id res chain seq x y z
N MET A 1 12.50 -7.43 21.77
CA MET A 1 12.33 -5.99 21.52
C MET A 1 11.05 -5.57 22.16
N ASP A 2 11.06 -4.55 22.95
CA ASP A 2 9.84 -4.09 23.57
C ASP A 2 8.99 -3.30 22.59
N THR A 3 7.77 -2.99 22.99
CA THR A 3 6.82 -2.32 22.13
C THR A 3 7.27 -0.93 21.75
N ASP A 4 7.92 -0.22 22.66
CA ASP A 4 8.36 1.16 22.38
C ASP A 4 9.53 1.15 21.39
N ALA A 5 10.45 0.20 21.52
CA ALA A 5 11.57 0.08 20.61
C ALA A 5 11.06 -0.29 19.20
N LEU A 6 10.07 -1.18 19.14
CA LEU A 6 9.49 -1.58 17.87
C LEU A 6 8.77 -0.40 17.22
N ARG A 7 8.02 0.35 18.02
CA ARG A 7 7.30 1.53 17.52
C ARG A 7 8.28 2.58 16.99
N ALA A 8 9.36 2.81 17.72
CA ALA A 8 10.37 3.76 17.31
C ALA A 8 11.02 3.33 15.99
N LEU A 9 11.32 2.06 15.85
CA LEU A 9 11.92 1.54 14.64
C LEU A 9 10.97 1.72 13.44
N ILE A 10 9.70 1.39 13.62
CA ILE A 10 8.71 1.53 12.57
C ILE A 10 8.54 3.00 12.22
N THR A 11 8.49 3.86 13.22
CA THR A 11 8.36 5.31 13.01
C THR A 11 9.54 5.84 12.24
N ASP A 12 10.75 5.42 12.62
CA ASP A 12 11.96 5.83 11.93
C ASP A 12 11.94 5.37 10.46
N ILE A 13 11.54 4.14 10.23
CA ILE A 13 11.42 3.61 8.90
C ILE A 13 10.39 4.42 8.11
N LEU A 14 9.28 4.75 8.75
CA LEU A 14 8.24 5.50 8.08
C LEU A 14 8.60 6.95 7.82
N HIS A 15 9.47 7.49 8.65
CA HIS A 15 9.85 8.86 8.44
C HIS A 15 11.08 9.01 7.62
N ASP A 16 11.89 8.08 7.76
CA ASP A 16 12.98 8.02 6.88
C ASP A 16 12.49 8.00 5.57
N GLU A 17 11.92 8.29 5.56
CA GLU A 17 11.42 8.34 4.73
C GLU A 17 11.39 9.19 4.08
N GLY A 18 11.71 10.14 4.70
CA GLY A 18 12.25 10.56 3.60
C GLY A 18 12.34 9.34 2.78
N VAL A 19 12.73 8.44 3.44
CA VAL A 19 12.86 7.22 2.85
C VAL A 19 11.68 6.82 2.27
N LEU A 20 10.73 7.02 2.98
CA LEU A 20 9.62 6.50 2.51
C LEU A 20 9.09 7.37 1.61
N GLY A 21 9.31 8.52 1.76
CA GLY A 21 9.01 9.45 0.80
C GLY A 21 9.40 8.93 -0.53
N GLU A 22 10.05 7.82 -0.43
CA GLU A 22 10.52 7.26 -1.58
C GLU A 22 9.62 6.42 -2.35
N THR A 23 8.46 6.11 -1.94
CA THR A 23 7.48 5.46 -2.77
C THR A 23 6.97 6.52 -3.75
N GLU A 24 7.48 6.51 -4.93
CA GLU A 24 7.23 7.57 -5.90
C GLU A 24 6.14 7.23 -6.89
N LEU A 25 5.34 8.26 -7.20
CA LEU A 25 4.37 8.21 -8.27
C LEU A 25 5.13 8.25 -9.61
N GLY A 26 4.72 7.46 -10.57
CA GLY A 26 5.33 7.49 -11.90
C GLY A 26 5.26 8.90 -12.47
N SER A 27 6.36 9.35 -13.08
CA SER A 27 6.47 10.73 -13.53
C SER A 27 5.39 11.15 -14.54
N ARG A 28 4.92 10.22 -15.34
CA ARG A 28 3.87 10.55 -16.33
C ARG A 28 2.52 10.86 -15.69
N TRP A 29 2.38 10.57 -14.40
CA TRP A 29 1.12 10.80 -13.70
C TRP A 29 1.15 12.05 -12.82
N GLU A 30 2.33 12.63 -12.60
CA GLU A 30 2.46 13.78 -11.74
C GLU A 30 1.57 14.94 -12.19
N GLY A 31 0.84 15.50 -11.26
CA GLY A 31 -0.10 16.59 -11.56
C GLY A 31 -1.38 16.15 -12.25
N GLY A 32 -1.55 14.85 -12.44
CA GLY A 32 -2.73 14.33 -13.14
C GLY A 32 -3.96 14.22 -12.28
N THR A 33 -5.00 13.68 -12.86
CA THR A 33 -6.32 13.57 -12.23
C THR A 33 -6.92 12.21 -12.49
N VAL A 34 -7.54 11.65 -11.47
CA VAL A 34 -8.36 10.44 -11.63
C VAL A 34 -9.78 10.93 -11.90
N ILE A 35 -10.36 10.51 -12.97
CA ILE A 35 -11.70 10.94 -13.36
C ILE A 35 -12.68 9.77 -13.26
N LEU A 36 -13.71 9.94 -12.45
CA LEU A 36 -14.77 8.96 -12.35
C LEU A 36 -15.91 9.44 -13.22
N LYS A 37 -16.15 8.76 -14.32
CA LYS A 37 -17.20 9.12 -15.24
C LYS A 37 -18.42 8.25 -14.99
N PRO A 38 -19.60 8.84 -14.82
CA PRO A 38 -20.82 8.05 -14.68
C PRO A 38 -21.09 7.25 -15.96
N GLY A 39 -21.73 6.10 -15.80
CA GLY A 39 -22.15 5.30 -16.95
C GLY A 39 -23.37 5.86 -17.64
N VAL A 40 -24.04 6.84 -17.04
CA VAL A 40 -25.22 7.47 -17.57
C VAL A 40 -24.86 8.83 -18.13
N GLU A 41 -25.24 9.08 -19.38
CA GLU A 41 -24.95 10.34 -20.04
C GLU A 41 -25.63 11.49 -19.31
N GLY A 42 -24.99 12.63 -19.30
CA GLY A 42 -25.56 13.84 -18.68
C GLY A 42 -25.28 13.98 -17.20
N GLN A 43 -24.69 12.96 -16.58
CA GLN A 43 -24.33 13.05 -15.16
C GLN A 43 -22.92 13.60 -15.00
N GLN A 44 -22.71 14.26 -13.88
CA GLN A 44 -21.44 14.95 -13.62
C GLN A 44 -20.32 14.00 -13.23
N SER A 45 -19.17 14.16 -13.83
CA SER A 45 -17.97 13.40 -13.46
C SER A 45 -17.41 13.89 -12.14
N LYS A 46 -16.66 13.03 -11.46
CA LYS A 46 -15.97 13.40 -10.25
C LYS A 46 -14.47 13.30 -10.50
N GLU A 47 -13.72 14.26 -10.03
CA GLU A 47 -12.27 14.28 -10.19
C GLU A 47 -11.57 14.19 -8.85
N ILE A 48 -10.49 13.43 -8.82
CA ILE A 48 -9.67 13.28 -7.63
C ILE A 48 -8.22 13.56 -8.07
N PRO A 49 -7.52 14.48 -7.40
CA PRO A 49 -6.11 14.70 -7.74
C PRO A 49 -5.35 13.38 -7.60
N ILE A 50 -4.55 13.03 -8.60
CA ILE A 50 -3.90 11.73 -8.60
C ILE A 50 -2.91 11.59 -7.45
N ASP A 51 -2.31 12.67 -7.00
CA ASP A 51 -1.38 12.62 -5.88
C ASP A 51 -2.08 12.17 -4.60
N ALA A 52 -3.30 12.69 -4.36
CA ALA A 52 -4.09 12.31 -3.20
C ALA A 52 -4.54 10.85 -3.28
N PHE A 53 -4.95 10.43 -4.47
CA PHE A 53 -5.38 9.05 -4.71
C PHE A 53 -4.20 8.08 -4.50
N PHE A 54 -3.05 8.42 -5.06
CA PHE A 54 -1.85 7.60 -4.93
C PHE A 54 -1.42 7.47 -3.47
N HIS A 55 -1.50 8.57 -2.72
CA HIS A 55 -1.15 8.56 -1.31
C HIS A 55 -1.99 7.52 -0.53
N LYS A 56 -3.28 7.44 -0.83
CA LYS A 56 -4.16 6.45 -0.18
C LYS A 56 -3.75 5.03 -0.52
N ILE A 57 -3.34 4.81 -1.76
CA ILE A 57 -2.90 3.49 -2.20
C ILE A 57 -1.60 3.10 -1.50
N VAL A 58 -0.66 4.03 -1.36
CA VAL A 58 0.59 3.78 -0.65
C VAL A 58 0.31 3.47 0.81
N MET A 59 -0.63 4.18 1.44
CA MET A 59 -0.98 3.93 2.82
C MET A 59 -1.52 2.51 3.02
N VAL A 60 -2.37 2.04 2.12
CA VAL A 60 -2.90 0.68 2.20
C VAL A 60 -1.77 -0.35 2.04
N ARG A 61 -0.89 -0.12 1.06
CA ARG A 61 0.25 -0.99 0.82
C ARG A 61 1.13 -1.10 2.05
N ASP A 62 1.46 0.03 2.65
CA ASP A 62 2.36 0.06 3.80
C ASP A 62 1.72 -0.61 5.03
N LYS A 63 0.43 -0.41 5.22
CA LYS A 63 -0.27 -1.06 6.33
C LYS A 63 -0.35 -2.57 6.15
N LEU A 64 -0.53 -3.03 4.92
CA LEU A 64 -0.53 -4.46 4.64
C LEU A 64 0.85 -5.07 4.90
N ARG A 65 1.91 -4.34 4.58
CA ARG A 65 3.28 -4.82 4.86
C ARG A 65 3.54 -4.91 6.36
N VAL A 66 3.04 -3.94 7.12
CA VAL A 66 3.17 -3.96 8.57
C VAL A 66 2.37 -5.13 9.15
N LEU A 67 1.16 -5.35 8.65
CA LEU A 67 0.32 -6.47 9.10
C LEU A 67 1.02 -7.79 8.83
N GLU A 68 1.59 -7.94 7.65
CA GLU A 68 2.31 -9.15 7.28
C GLU A 68 3.48 -9.40 8.23
N ALA A 69 4.25 -8.38 8.53
CA ALA A 69 5.37 -8.48 9.45
C ALA A 69 4.91 -8.86 10.85
N LYS A 70 3.79 -8.30 11.30
CA LYS A 70 3.26 -8.62 12.64
C LYS A 70 2.77 -10.06 12.73
N VAL A 71 2.14 -10.55 11.68
CA VAL A 71 1.70 -11.94 11.63
C VAL A 71 2.92 -12.86 11.71
N ASN A 72 3.94 -12.58 10.91
CA ASN A 72 5.14 -13.40 10.88
C ASN A 72 5.89 -13.41 12.20
N ALA A 73 5.86 -12.31 12.92
CA ALA A 73 6.59 -12.17 14.18
C ALA A 73 5.79 -12.65 15.40
N SER A 74 4.53 -13.03 15.23
CA SER A 74 3.69 -13.37 16.37
C SER A 74 4.15 -14.66 17.05
N ALA A 75 4.32 -14.61 18.35
CA ALA A 75 4.66 -15.77 19.14
C ALA A 75 3.43 -16.58 19.53
N ARG A 76 2.23 -16.03 19.28
CA ARG A 76 0.98 -16.65 19.68
C ARG A 76 0.33 -17.47 18.58
N LEU A 77 0.71 -17.22 17.33
CA LEU A 77 0.13 -17.94 16.21
C LEU A 77 0.95 -19.17 15.89
N THR A 78 0.27 -20.25 15.54
CA THR A 78 0.95 -21.44 15.03
C THR A 78 1.42 -21.16 13.59
N ASP A 79 2.31 -21.98 13.08
CA ASP A 79 2.78 -21.84 11.71
C ASP A 79 1.62 -21.97 10.73
N ALA A 80 0.68 -22.88 10.98
CA ALA A 80 -0.49 -23.05 10.13
C ALA A 80 -1.37 -21.81 10.12
N GLU A 81 -1.55 -21.18 11.28
CA GLU A 81 -2.32 -19.95 11.36
C GLU A 81 -1.64 -18.79 10.64
N LYS A 82 -0.31 -18.72 10.72
CA LYS A 82 0.44 -17.70 10.02
C LYS A 82 0.27 -17.86 8.50
N VAL A 83 0.36 -19.08 8.00
CA VAL A 83 0.17 -19.36 6.59
C VAL A 83 -1.21 -18.93 6.14
N GLU A 84 -2.23 -19.26 6.93
CA GLU A 84 -3.60 -18.89 6.60
C GLU A 84 -3.78 -17.38 6.51
N LEU A 85 -3.26 -16.64 7.49
CA LEU A 85 -3.37 -15.18 7.49
C LEU A 85 -2.55 -14.56 6.36
N GLN A 86 -1.39 -15.12 6.07
CA GLN A 86 -0.57 -14.65 4.97
C GLN A 86 -1.28 -14.79 3.63
N GLN A 87 -2.08 -15.82 3.47
CA GLN A 87 -2.85 -16.01 2.24
C GLN A 87 -3.85 -14.87 2.03
N TYR A 88 -4.46 -14.37 3.12
CA TYR A 88 -5.36 -13.23 3.00
C TYR A 88 -4.62 -11.97 2.61
N VAL A 89 -3.44 -11.75 3.17
CA VAL A 89 -2.60 -10.60 2.79
C VAL A 89 -2.23 -10.70 1.31
N THR A 90 -1.83 -11.87 0.86
CA THR A 90 -1.49 -12.10 -0.55
C THR A 90 -2.68 -11.81 -1.46
N ARG A 91 -3.88 -12.19 -1.05
CA ARG A 91 -5.10 -11.91 -1.81
C ARG A 91 -5.39 -10.41 -1.86
N CYS A 92 -5.10 -9.68 -0.78
CA CYS A 92 -5.24 -8.23 -0.78
C CYS A 92 -4.29 -7.63 -1.82
N TYR A 93 -3.04 -8.08 -1.84
CA TYR A 93 -2.08 -7.59 -2.81
C TYR A 93 -2.58 -7.93 -4.24
N GLY A 94 -3.08 -9.12 -4.44
CA GLY A 94 -3.61 -9.52 -5.75
C GLY A 94 -4.75 -8.62 -6.22
N SER A 95 -5.60 -8.19 -5.30
CA SER A 95 -6.71 -7.31 -5.63
C SER A 95 -6.24 -5.89 -5.97
N LEU A 96 -5.04 -5.53 -5.56
CA LEU A 96 -4.54 -4.17 -5.71
C LEU A 96 -3.53 -4.01 -6.85
N THR A 97 -3.22 -5.09 -7.56
CA THR A 97 -2.20 -5.04 -8.63
C THR A 97 -2.56 -4.09 -9.77
N THR A 98 -3.84 -3.81 -9.95
CA THR A 98 -4.28 -2.84 -10.94
C THR A 98 -3.61 -1.48 -10.73
N PHE A 99 -3.34 -1.14 -9.48
CA PHE A 99 -2.75 0.15 -9.13
C PHE A 99 -1.23 0.20 -9.31
N ASN A 100 -0.62 -0.93 -9.66
CA ASN A 100 0.83 -0.96 -9.87
C ASN A 100 1.27 0.00 -10.98
N ILE A 101 0.36 0.31 -11.90
CA ILE A 101 0.64 1.25 -12.98
C ILE A 101 1.03 2.64 -12.48
N LEU A 102 0.66 2.98 -11.24
CA LEU A 102 0.93 4.30 -10.68
C LEU A 102 2.34 4.45 -10.10
N PHE A 103 2.98 3.35 -9.77
CA PHE A 103 4.28 3.40 -9.09
C PHE A 103 5.42 3.62 -10.07
N ALA A 104 6.37 4.45 -9.69
CA ALA A 104 7.55 4.69 -10.51
C ALA A 104 8.46 3.46 -10.55
N ASN A 105 8.54 2.72 -9.44
CA ASN A 105 9.46 1.60 -9.30
C ASN A 105 8.76 0.28 -9.10
N LYS A 106 9.24 -0.76 -9.79
CA LYS A 106 8.66 -2.09 -9.65
C LYS A 106 8.79 -2.64 -8.24
N SER A 107 9.84 -2.24 -7.54
CA SER A 107 10.05 -2.70 -6.17
C SER A 107 8.96 -2.25 -5.21
N ASP A 108 8.18 -1.24 -5.59
CA ASP A 108 7.10 -0.71 -4.77
C ASP A 108 5.76 -1.35 -5.09
N HIS A 109 5.68 -2.14 -6.16
CA HIS A 109 4.41 -2.73 -6.61
C HIS A 109 3.82 -3.69 -5.58
N PHE A 110 2.51 -3.85 -5.63
CA PHE A 110 1.84 -4.93 -4.92
C PHE A 110 2.30 -6.24 -5.59
N SER A 111 2.68 -7.19 -4.79
CA SER A 111 3.19 -8.47 -5.29
C SER A 111 2.40 -9.63 -4.70
N THR A 112 2.11 -10.61 -5.55
CA THR A 112 1.33 -11.77 -5.15
C THR A 112 2.18 -13.00 -4.89
N LYS A 113 3.47 -12.91 -4.94
CA LYS A 113 4.32 -14.08 -4.77
C LYS A 113 4.34 -14.63 -3.36
#